data_dbc3a021a64e0d5dace458ff93df0706
#
_entry.id   dbc3a021a64e0d5dace458ff93df0706
#
_cell.length_a   1.000
_cell.length_b   1.000
_cell.length_c   1.000
_cell.angle_alpha   90.00
_cell.angle_beta   90.00
_cell.angle_gamma   90.00
#
_symmetry.space_group_name_H-M   'P 1'
#
loop_
_entity.id
_entity.type
_entity.pdbx_description
1 polymer ?
#
loop_
_entity_poly.entity_id
_entity_poly.type
_entity_poly.pdbx_seq_one_letter_code
_entity_poly.pdbx_strand_id
1 'polypeptide(L)'
;MKFRHIIIITLLSIVLSACSDKNAQEVSDSSDLINKKPRIALIMKSLANEFFVSMAAGARAHNDKNQDAYELLINGIKTESDLAQQVALVDQIISADVDAIVIAPADSKALVPALARAEQAGITIINIDNRLEPSVLEDYQLHIPFIGPSNREGAEMVGSFAVQALEPGSQIAILEGIPSAFNSIERRTGFEQAAKKARMSVVTIQSGDWDQTKAAQVTAGILSQFPELAAILAANDNMAIGAASAVGMAGQNKEILIAGFDNIEAIHELILNGTVIGTVDQFGDKLAVFGIEYAIEALSQKKAQEDKETPLQLITREILESD
;
A
#
# COMPACT_ATOMS: atom_id res chain seq x y z
N MET A 1 46.00 56.79 75.84
CA MET A 1 45.61 55.77 76.85
C MET A 1 44.86 54.63 76.14
N LYS A 2 45.31 53.41 76.40
CA LYS A 2 44.68 52.08 76.03
C LYS A 2 44.88 51.61 74.60
N PHE A 3 45.87 50.79 74.40
CA PHE A 3 46.09 49.76 73.35
C PHE A 3 44.99 48.74 73.37
N ARG A 4 44.54 48.32 72.22
CA ARG A 4 43.84 47.04 72.05
C ARG A 4 44.42 46.29 70.84
N HIS A 5 44.98 45.16 71.13
CA HIS A 5 45.58 44.20 70.19
C HIS A 5 44.45 43.61 69.31
N ILE A 6 44.66 43.54 67.99
CA ILE A 6 43.83 42.78 67.07
C ILE A 6 44.65 41.54 66.67
N ILE A 7 44.10 40.42 67.02
CA ILE A 7 44.57 39.08 66.60
C ILE A 7 44.04 38.81 65.19
N ILE A 8 44.95 38.61 64.25
CA ILE A 8 44.62 38.20 62.90
C ILE A 8 44.58 36.66 62.87
N ILE A 9 43.37 36.06 62.68
CA ILE A 9 43.21 34.61 62.44
C ILE A 9 43.19 34.40 60.93
N THR A 10 44.27 33.75 60.42
CA THR A 10 44.38 33.34 59.02
C THR A 10 43.61 32.06 58.83
N LEU A 11 42.43 32.14 58.18
CA LEU A 11 41.67 30.97 57.74
C LEU A 11 42.26 30.45 56.42
N LEU A 12 42.80 29.24 56.43
CA LEU A 12 43.26 28.49 55.29
C LEU A 12 42.08 27.82 54.63
N SER A 13 41.56 28.39 53.52
CA SER A 13 40.46 27.78 52.71
C SER A 13 41.05 26.70 51.83
N ILE A 14 40.77 25.46 52.17
CA ILE A 14 40.99 24.30 51.26
C ILE A 14 39.94 24.33 50.19
N VAL A 15 40.28 24.63 48.92
CA VAL A 15 39.44 24.50 47.76
C VAL A 15 39.51 23.04 47.29
N LEU A 16 38.50 22.25 47.61
CA LEU A 16 38.26 20.96 46.98
C LEU A 16 37.71 21.21 45.58
N SER A 17 38.53 21.00 44.57
CA SER A 17 38.10 20.93 43.17
C SER A 17 37.24 19.65 42.97
N ALA A 18 35.93 19.80 43.00
CA ALA A 18 35.04 18.77 42.47
C ALA A 18 35.14 18.82 40.94
N CYS A 19 35.94 17.95 40.35
CA CYS A 19 35.80 17.59 38.94
C CYS A 19 34.48 16.85 38.80
N SER A 20 33.44 17.58 38.37
CA SER A 20 32.17 17.02 38.00
C SER A 20 32.33 16.30 36.65
N ASP A 21 32.08 15.00 36.62
CA ASP A 21 32.01 14.15 35.44
C ASP A 21 30.89 14.59 34.47
N LYS A 22 31.08 15.72 33.79
CA LYS A 22 30.20 16.10 32.65
C LYS A 22 30.44 15.23 31.42
N ASN A 23 31.60 14.56 31.30
CA ASN A 23 31.89 13.70 30.16
C ASN A 23 31.25 12.31 30.22
N ALA A 24 30.83 11.82 31.40
CA ALA A 24 30.17 10.52 31.51
C ALA A 24 28.68 10.54 31.06
N GLN A 25 28.03 11.71 31.18
CA GLN A 25 26.63 11.87 30.83
C GLN A 25 26.43 12.15 29.34
N GLU A 26 27.36 12.86 28.68
CA GLU A 26 27.32 13.06 27.22
C GLU A 26 27.74 11.80 26.44
N VAL A 27 28.54 10.91 27.00
CA VAL A 27 28.91 9.63 26.36
C VAL A 27 27.81 8.58 26.49
N SER A 28 26.99 8.59 27.56
CA SER A 28 25.86 7.69 27.70
C SER A 28 24.70 8.08 26.75
N ASP A 29 24.44 9.38 26.59
CA ASP A 29 23.41 9.87 25.64
C ASP A 29 23.76 9.57 24.16
N SER A 30 25.05 9.65 23.81
CA SER A 30 25.49 9.31 22.44
C SER A 30 25.53 7.81 22.17
N SER A 31 25.73 6.96 23.19
CA SER A 31 25.68 5.50 23.02
C SER A 31 24.24 4.98 22.94
N ASP A 32 23.31 5.62 23.63
CA ASP A 32 21.87 5.27 23.55
C ASP A 32 21.25 5.69 22.21
N LEU A 33 21.74 6.77 21.58
CA LEU A 33 21.33 7.18 20.23
C LEU A 33 21.85 6.24 19.12
N ILE A 34 22.99 5.57 19.35
CA ILE A 34 23.60 4.65 18.36
C ILE A 34 22.90 3.29 18.32
N ASN A 35 22.08 2.95 19.33
CA ASN A 35 21.46 1.63 19.48
C ASN A 35 19.93 1.63 19.42
N LYS A 36 19.28 2.77 19.13
CA LYS A 36 17.82 2.84 18.98
C LYS A 36 17.43 2.21 17.64
N LYS A 37 16.65 1.12 17.71
CA LYS A 37 16.08 0.48 16.53
C LYS A 37 15.14 1.46 15.82
N PRO A 38 15.18 1.57 14.49
CA PRO A 38 14.22 2.40 13.77
C PRO A 38 12.79 1.88 13.98
N ARG A 39 11.87 2.82 14.16
CA ARG A 39 10.43 2.56 14.28
C ARG A 39 9.76 2.88 12.95
N ILE A 40 9.16 1.86 12.34
CA ILE A 40 8.53 1.96 11.02
C ILE A 40 7.02 1.81 11.19
N ALA A 41 6.25 2.77 10.68
CA ALA A 41 4.80 2.69 10.61
C ALA A 41 4.37 2.22 9.22
N LEU A 42 3.67 1.10 9.15
CA LEU A 42 2.96 0.64 7.96
C LEU A 42 1.52 1.14 8.03
N ILE A 43 1.13 2.00 7.10
CA ILE A 43 -0.22 2.55 6.98
C ILE A 43 -0.86 1.99 5.71
N MET A 44 -1.88 1.16 5.88
CA MET A 44 -2.59 0.49 4.78
C MET A 44 -3.98 1.09 4.55
N LYS A 45 -4.60 0.66 3.46
CA LYS A 45 -6.02 0.88 3.19
C LYS A 45 -6.90 -0.05 4.05
N SER A 46 -8.01 -0.52 3.51
CA SER A 46 -9.01 -1.27 4.27
C SER A 46 -8.51 -2.62 4.80
N LEU A 47 -8.51 -2.76 6.12
CA LEU A 47 -8.25 -4.06 6.78
C LEU A 47 -9.43 -5.04 6.65
N ALA A 48 -10.55 -4.65 6.03
CA ALA A 48 -11.62 -5.56 5.63
C ALA A 48 -11.37 -6.22 4.26
N ASN A 49 -10.39 -5.72 3.50
CA ASN A 49 -9.95 -6.29 2.24
C ASN A 49 -8.83 -7.31 2.50
N GLU A 50 -9.04 -8.56 2.05
CA GLU A 50 -8.11 -9.68 2.26
C GLU A 50 -6.70 -9.39 1.73
N PHE A 51 -6.56 -8.63 0.64
CA PHE A 51 -5.27 -8.20 0.13
C PHE A 51 -4.43 -7.47 1.19
N PHE A 52 -5.02 -6.52 1.94
CA PHE A 52 -4.31 -5.81 3.00
C PHE A 52 -4.16 -6.64 4.28
N VAL A 53 -5.03 -7.62 4.53
CA VAL A 53 -4.83 -8.61 5.61
C VAL A 53 -3.59 -9.45 5.34
N SER A 54 -3.42 -9.96 4.11
CA SER A 54 -2.24 -10.70 3.67
C SER A 54 -0.97 -9.83 3.74
N MET A 55 -1.05 -8.58 3.29
CA MET A 55 0.04 -7.60 3.38
C MET A 55 0.48 -7.38 4.83
N ALA A 56 -0.48 -7.21 5.76
CA ALA A 56 -0.18 -7.07 7.18
C ALA A 56 0.45 -8.33 7.79
N ALA A 57 -0.01 -9.51 7.36
CA ALA A 57 0.55 -10.79 7.82
C ALA A 57 2.00 -10.96 7.35
N GLY A 58 2.30 -10.65 6.09
CA GLY A 58 3.67 -10.64 5.54
C GLY A 58 4.60 -9.70 6.31
N ALA A 59 4.14 -8.47 6.57
CA ALA A 59 4.90 -7.48 7.35
C ALA A 59 5.18 -7.96 8.78
N ARG A 60 4.18 -8.56 9.47
CA ARG A 60 4.38 -9.12 10.82
C ARG A 60 5.37 -10.27 10.80
N ALA A 61 5.23 -11.22 9.88
CA ALA A 61 6.13 -12.36 9.75
C ALA A 61 7.58 -11.94 9.45
N HIS A 62 7.76 -10.85 8.69
CA HIS A 62 9.08 -10.27 8.46
C HIS A 62 9.64 -9.61 9.74
N ASN A 63 8.83 -8.82 10.46
CA ASN A 63 9.25 -8.20 11.71
C ASN A 63 9.60 -9.23 12.77
N ASP A 64 8.82 -10.32 12.92
CA ASP A 64 9.07 -11.39 13.89
C ASP A 64 10.45 -12.05 13.70
N LYS A 65 10.91 -12.14 12.46
CA LYS A 65 12.26 -12.65 12.11
C LYS A 65 13.36 -11.61 12.28
N ASN A 66 13.01 -10.34 12.37
CA ASN A 66 13.94 -9.20 12.37
C ASN A 66 13.73 -8.25 13.56
N GLN A 67 13.23 -8.77 14.69
CA GLN A 67 12.91 -7.96 15.88
C GLN A 67 14.07 -7.13 16.41
N ASP A 68 15.31 -7.55 16.15
CA ASP A 68 16.50 -6.81 16.53
C ASP A 68 16.86 -5.66 15.57
N ALA A 69 16.30 -5.66 14.36
CA ALA A 69 16.61 -4.68 13.34
C ALA A 69 15.70 -3.45 13.38
N TYR A 70 14.40 -3.61 13.68
CA TYR A 70 13.42 -2.51 13.70
C TYR A 70 12.16 -2.85 14.52
N GLU A 71 11.39 -1.82 14.86
CA GLU A 71 10.05 -1.93 15.45
C GLU A 71 9.00 -1.62 14.39
N LEU A 72 7.90 -2.39 14.35
CA LEU A 72 6.82 -2.23 13.37
C LEU A 72 5.50 -1.83 14.03
N LEU A 73 4.92 -0.73 13.54
CA LEU A 73 3.56 -0.29 13.87
C LEU A 73 2.67 -0.51 12.65
N ILE A 74 1.61 -1.31 12.78
CA ILE A 74 0.69 -1.60 11.67
C ILE A 74 -0.64 -0.92 11.91
N ASN A 75 -1.07 -0.11 10.95
CA ASN A 75 -2.32 0.62 10.96
C ASN A 75 -3.02 0.50 9.60
N GLY A 76 -4.34 0.65 9.62
CA GLY A 76 -5.16 0.69 8.42
C GLY A 76 -6.52 1.31 8.70
N ILE A 77 -7.25 1.59 7.63
CA ILE A 77 -8.59 2.18 7.68
C ILE A 77 -9.68 1.10 7.56
N LYS A 78 -10.93 1.45 7.85
CA LYS A 78 -12.04 0.48 7.86
C LYS A 78 -12.55 0.15 6.47
N THR A 79 -12.60 1.14 5.59
CA THR A 79 -13.09 1.01 4.21
C THR A 79 -12.11 1.67 3.26
N GLU A 80 -12.11 1.26 1.98
CA GLU A 80 -11.21 1.78 0.94
C GLU A 80 -11.34 3.30 0.72
N SER A 81 -12.48 3.89 1.08
CA SER A 81 -12.79 5.31 0.87
C SER A 81 -12.68 6.18 2.12
N ASP A 82 -12.25 5.65 3.27
CA ASP A 82 -12.15 6.43 4.51
C ASP A 82 -10.86 7.25 4.57
N LEU A 83 -10.77 8.19 3.62
CA LEU A 83 -9.63 9.09 3.47
C LEU A 83 -9.37 9.92 4.72
N ALA A 84 -10.44 10.43 5.38
CA ALA A 84 -10.30 11.25 6.57
C ALA A 84 -9.62 10.47 7.70
N GLN A 85 -9.95 9.19 7.87
CA GLN A 85 -9.29 8.33 8.84
C GLN A 85 -7.81 8.12 8.50
N GLN A 86 -7.46 7.94 7.20
CA GLN A 86 -6.07 7.75 6.83
C GLN A 86 -5.21 9.00 7.04
N VAL A 87 -5.76 10.19 6.75
CA VAL A 87 -5.10 11.47 7.07
C VAL A 87 -4.87 11.60 8.58
N ALA A 88 -5.89 11.29 9.40
CA ALA A 88 -5.77 11.33 10.86
C ALA A 88 -4.73 10.32 11.38
N LEU A 89 -4.61 9.14 10.76
CA LEU A 89 -3.57 8.16 11.09
C LEU A 89 -2.17 8.70 10.80
N VAL A 90 -1.95 9.38 9.67
CA VAL A 90 -0.65 10.02 9.37
C VAL A 90 -0.30 11.04 10.45
N ASP A 91 -1.25 11.93 10.83
CA ASP A 91 -1.02 12.95 11.88
C ASP A 91 -0.75 12.31 13.25
N GLN A 92 -1.42 11.20 13.57
CA GLN A 92 -1.16 10.43 14.79
C GLN A 92 0.24 9.81 14.78
N ILE A 93 0.67 9.24 13.65
CA ILE A 93 1.99 8.61 13.51
C ILE A 93 3.12 9.65 13.58
N ILE A 94 2.93 10.86 13.06
CA ILE A 94 3.88 11.97 13.24
C ILE A 94 4.16 12.21 14.75
N SER A 95 3.12 12.09 15.59
CA SER A 95 3.24 12.28 17.05
C SER A 95 3.78 11.05 17.79
N ALA A 96 3.95 9.92 17.11
CA ALA A 96 4.35 8.65 17.72
C ALA A 96 5.88 8.41 17.68
N ASP A 97 6.68 9.40 17.29
CA ASP A 97 8.16 9.30 17.22
C ASP A 97 8.63 8.11 16.37
N VAL A 98 8.13 8.03 15.11
CA VAL A 98 8.56 7.04 14.12
C VAL A 98 9.65 7.62 13.22
N ASP A 99 10.52 6.75 12.72
CA ASP A 99 11.62 7.12 11.83
C ASP A 99 11.19 7.04 10.35
N ALA A 100 10.23 6.14 10.03
CA ALA A 100 9.71 6.01 8.68
C ALA A 100 8.22 5.65 8.64
N ILE A 101 7.56 6.06 7.55
CA ILE A 101 6.21 5.66 7.16
C ILE A 101 6.28 4.91 5.84
N VAL A 102 5.75 3.69 5.80
CA VAL A 102 5.45 2.93 4.58
C VAL A 102 3.94 3.00 4.38
N ILE A 103 3.49 3.62 3.28
CA ILE A 103 2.06 3.93 3.10
C ILE A 103 1.50 3.42 1.77
N ALA A 104 0.34 2.73 1.86
CA ALA A 104 -0.56 2.45 0.75
C ALA A 104 -1.69 3.50 0.76
N PRO A 105 -1.62 4.59 -0.02
CA PRO A 105 -2.57 5.69 0.09
C PRO A 105 -3.95 5.33 -0.48
N ALA A 106 -5.01 5.68 0.25
CA ALA A 106 -6.39 5.53 -0.21
C ALA A 106 -6.72 6.46 -1.38
N ASP A 107 -6.07 7.61 -1.44
CA ASP A 107 -6.19 8.58 -2.54
C ASP A 107 -4.81 9.08 -2.96
N SER A 108 -4.60 9.20 -4.26
CA SER A 108 -3.28 9.54 -4.82
C SER A 108 -2.86 11.01 -4.60
N LYS A 109 -3.81 11.91 -4.29
CA LYS A 109 -3.60 13.37 -4.16
C LYS A 109 -3.81 13.88 -2.75
N ALA A 110 -4.92 13.50 -2.14
CA ALA A 110 -5.39 14.09 -0.90
C ALA A 110 -4.53 13.74 0.33
N LEU A 111 -3.70 12.68 0.25
CA LEU A 111 -2.75 12.30 1.31
C LEU A 111 -1.48 13.17 1.30
N VAL A 112 -1.12 13.76 0.14
CA VAL A 112 0.15 14.49 -0.03
C VAL A 112 0.36 15.60 1.01
N PRO A 113 -0.65 16.45 1.36
CA PRO A 113 -0.46 17.47 2.40
C PRO A 113 -0.13 16.90 3.79
N ALA A 114 -0.68 15.73 4.14
CA ALA A 114 -0.36 15.06 5.42
C ALA A 114 1.05 14.47 5.39
N LEU A 115 1.46 13.88 4.27
CA LEU A 115 2.81 13.34 4.08
C LEU A 115 3.86 14.45 4.05
N ALA A 116 3.54 15.64 3.52
CA ALA A 116 4.42 16.81 3.61
C ALA A 116 4.71 17.20 5.07
N ARG A 117 3.70 17.13 5.96
CA ARG A 117 3.92 17.37 7.39
C ARG A 117 4.82 16.29 8.03
N ALA A 118 4.66 15.03 7.62
CA ALA A 118 5.50 13.94 8.10
C ALA A 118 6.97 14.13 7.66
N GLU A 119 7.20 14.49 6.39
CA GLU A 119 8.57 14.80 5.90
C GLU A 119 9.19 15.99 6.62
N GLN A 120 8.43 17.07 6.84
CA GLN A 120 8.88 18.24 7.62
C GLN A 120 9.23 17.89 9.07
N ALA A 121 8.60 16.85 9.64
CA ALA A 121 8.95 16.30 10.95
C ALA A 121 10.20 15.39 10.91
N GLY A 122 10.82 15.21 9.74
CA GLY A 122 12.04 14.40 9.55
C GLY A 122 11.75 12.91 9.34
N ILE A 123 10.52 12.51 9.07
CA ILE A 123 10.11 11.13 8.85
C ILE A 123 10.37 10.73 7.40
N THR A 124 11.06 9.61 7.18
CA THR A 124 11.27 9.02 5.84
C THR A 124 9.95 8.40 5.35
N ILE A 125 9.57 8.66 4.10
CA ILE A 125 8.30 8.17 3.55
C ILE A 125 8.56 7.26 2.35
N ILE A 126 7.94 6.08 2.33
CA ILE A 126 7.94 5.14 1.22
C ILE A 126 6.49 4.90 0.79
N ASN A 127 6.20 5.13 -0.47
CA ASN A 127 4.88 4.89 -1.05
C ASN A 127 4.80 3.48 -1.64
N ILE A 128 3.76 2.72 -1.30
CA ILE A 128 3.50 1.37 -1.86
C ILE A 128 2.08 1.27 -2.42
N ASP A 129 1.79 0.22 -3.18
CA ASP A 129 0.47 -0.19 -3.72
C ASP A 129 -0.19 0.84 -4.64
N ASN A 130 -0.67 1.96 -4.13
CA ASN A 130 -1.28 3.03 -4.92
C ASN A 130 -0.33 4.23 -5.00
N ARG A 131 0.08 4.57 -6.22
CA ARG A 131 1.05 5.64 -6.43
C ARG A 131 0.45 7.01 -6.08
N LEU A 132 1.22 7.82 -5.35
CA LEU A 132 0.94 9.24 -5.17
C LEU A 132 1.11 9.97 -6.50
N GLU A 133 0.26 10.97 -6.74
CA GLU A 133 0.24 11.74 -7.99
C GLU A 133 1.52 12.58 -8.14
N PRO A 134 2.35 12.31 -9.16
CA PRO A 134 3.65 12.98 -9.32
C PRO A 134 3.55 14.51 -9.38
N SER A 135 2.54 15.04 -10.10
CA SER A 135 2.35 16.49 -10.20
C SER A 135 2.03 17.16 -8.87
N VAL A 136 1.30 16.47 -7.97
CA VAL A 136 1.01 16.99 -6.64
C VAL A 136 2.24 16.87 -5.73
N LEU A 137 3.03 15.80 -5.85
CA LEU A 137 4.31 15.70 -5.13
C LEU A 137 5.25 16.85 -5.53
N GLU A 138 5.31 17.18 -6.84
CA GLU A 138 6.10 18.31 -7.35
C GLU A 138 5.64 19.65 -6.77
N ASP A 139 4.32 19.91 -6.71
CA ASP A 139 3.74 21.11 -6.11
C ASP A 139 4.14 21.30 -4.64
N TYR A 140 4.29 20.21 -3.90
CA TYR A 140 4.74 20.19 -2.50
C TYR A 140 6.25 20.06 -2.35
N GLN A 141 7.01 19.97 -3.44
CA GLN A 141 8.46 19.77 -3.46
C GLN A 141 8.90 18.49 -2.72
N LEU A 142 8.06 17.44 -2.76
CA LEU A 142 8.30 16.16 -2.15
C LEU A 142 8.93 15.17 -3.12
N HIS A 143 9.85 14.37 -2.62
CA HIS A 143 10.39 13.21 -3.34
C HIS A 143 10.11 11.95 -2.53
N ILE A 144 9.00 11.29 -2.82
CA ILE A 144 8.58 10.06 -2.16
C ILE A 144 8.69 8.92 -3.18
N PRO A 145 9.62 7.96 -2.99
CA PRO A 145 9.78 6.83 -3.91
C PRO A 145 8.57 5.91 -3.86
N PHE A 146 8.22 5.35 -5.01
CA PHE A 146 7.17 4.35 -5.15
C PHE A 146 7.75 2.95 -5.29
N ILE A 147 7.28 2.02 -4.46
CA ILE A 147 7.59 0.60 -4.53
C ILE A 147 6.30 -0.14 -4.84
N GLY A 148 6.19 -0.70 -6.03
CA GLY A 148 4.96 -1.38 -6.44
C GLY A 148 5.02 -1.88 -7.88
N PRO A 149 4.00 -2.65 -8.30
CA PRO A 149 3.96 -3.25 -9.63
C PRO A 149 3.55 -2.25 -10.71
N SER A 150 3.82 -2.61 -11.96
CA SER A 150 3.20 -1.99 -13.13
C SER A 150 1.72 -2.40 -13.23
N ASN A 151 0.83 -1.62 -12.60
CA ASN A 151 -0.61 -1.90 -12.59
C ASN A 151 -1.21 -2.03 -13.99
N ARG A 152 -0.70 -1.24 -14.95
CA ARG A 152 -1.13 -1.27 -16.35
C ARG A 152 -0.75 -2.58 -17.03
N GLU A 153 0.49 -3.02 -16.85
CA GLU A 153 0.98 -4.27 -17.45
C GLU A 153 0.27 -5.48 -16.88
N GLY A 154 0.07 -5.53 -15.56
CA GLY A 154 -0.67 -6.62 -14.92
C GLY A 154 -2.12 -6.70 -15.41
N ALA A 155 -2.81 -5.57 -15.51
CA ALA A 155 -4.18 -5.54 -16.03
C ALA A 155 -4.25 -5.90 -17.53
N GLU A 156 -3.28 -5.44 -18.32
CA GLU A 156 -3.19 -5.84 -19.73
C GLU A 156 -2.92 -7.35 -19.87
N MET A 157 -2.08 -7.93 -19.00
CA MET A 157 -1.76 -9.35 -18.98
C MET A 157 -3.02 -10.20 -18.75
N VAL A 158 -3.72 -10.00 -17.63
CA VAL A 158 -4.92 -10.80 -17.32
C VAL A 158 -6.08 -10.45 -18.24
N GLY A 159 -6.22 -9.19 -18.66
CA GLY A 159 -7.22 -8.78 -19.63
C GLY A 159 -7.03 -9.46 -20.99
N SER A 160 -5.77 -9.54 -21.48
CA SER A 160 -5.45 -10.25 -22.72
C SER A 160 -5.74 -11.75 -22.61
N PHE A 161 -5.39 -12.36 -21.47
CA PHE A 161 -5.73 -13.75 -21.19
C PHE A 161 -7.25 -13.96 -21.20
N ALA A 162 -8.01 -13.06 -20.58
CA ALA A 162 -9.46 -13.16 -20.49
C ALA A 162 -10.16 -13.12 -21.85
N VAL A 163 -9.71 -12.26 -22.76
CA VAL A 163 -10.39 -12.04 -24.02
C VAL A 163 -9.85 -12.86 -25.19
N GLN A 164 -8.77 -13.64 -25.01
CA GLN A 164 -8.15 -14.39 -26.10
C GLN A 164 -9.04 -15.44 -26.74
N ALA A 165 -10.01 -15.98 -25.98
CA ALA A 165 -10.96 -16.98 -26.46
C ALA A 165 -12.25 -16.37 -27.07
N LEU A 166 -12.38 -15.04 -27.03
CA LEU A 166 -13.56 -14.34 -27.53
C LEU A 166 -13.40 -13.91 -28.98
N GLU A 167 -14.50 -13.91 -29.72
CA GLU A 167 -14.54 -13.40 -31.10
C GLU A 167 -14.40 -11.87 -31.13
N PRO A 168 -13.70 -11.29 -32.11
CA PRO A 168 -13.66 -9.86 -32.29
C PRO A 168 -15.04 -9.22 -32.38
N GLY A 169 -15.24 -8.13 -31.65
CA GLY A 169 -16.55 -7.46 -31.50
C GLY A 169 -17.37 -7.93 -30.30
N SER A 170 -16.94 -8.96 -29.56
CA SER A 170 -17.60 -9.39 -28.33
C SER A 170 -17.69 -8.25 -27.33
N GLN A 171 -18.83 -8.15 -26.66
CA GLN A 171 -19.08 -7.11 -25.65
C GLN A 171 -18.41 -7.45 -24.33
N ILE A 172 -17.66 -6.50 -23.78
CA ILE A 172 -17.02 -6.64 -22.48
C ILE A 172 -17.31 -5.43 -21.59
N ALA A 173 -17.34 -5.65 -20.28
CA ALA A 173 -17.44 -4.60 -19.27
C ALA A 173 -16.15 -4.51 -18.47
N ILE A 174 -15.82 -3.32 -17.97
CA ILE A 174 -14.72 -3.09 -17.04
C ILE A 174 -15.32 -2.59 -15.72
N LEU A 175 -14.94 -3.26 -14.62
CA LEU A 175 -15.20 -2.79 -13.26
C LEU A 175 -13.91 -2.14 -12.74
N GLU A 176 -13.89 -0.81 -12.73
CA GLU A 176 -12.76 -0.06 -12.16
C GLU A 176 -12.90 0.12 -10.66
N GLY A 177 -11.79 0.41 -9.98
CA GLY A 177 -11.78 0.77 -8.58
C GLY A 177 -12.30 2.19 -8.32
N ILE A 178 -11.75 2.86 -7.28
CA ILE A 178 -12.03 4.27 -7.03
C ILE A 178 -11.43 5.10 -8.17
N PRO A 179 -12.22 5.89 -8.91
CA PRO A 179 -11.77 6.54 -10.15
C PRO A 179 -10.64 7.56 -9.98
N SER A 180 -10.44 8.11 -8.77
CA SER A 180 -9.35 9.05 -8.44
C SER A 180 -8.04 8.36 -8.05
N ALA A 181 -8.06 7.03 -7.82
CA ALA A 181 -6.88 6.29 -7.44
C ALA A 181 -6.03 5.95 -8.67
N PHE A 182 -4.72 6.20 -8.58
CA PHE A 182 -3.79 5.98 -9.68
C PHE A 182 -3.81 4.53 -10.18
N ASN A 183 -3.77 3.54 -9.27
CA ASN A 183 -3.84 2.13 -9.64
C ASN A 183 -5.17 1.74 -10.33
N SER A 184 -6.28 2.39 -10.00
CA SER A 184 -7.56 2.19 -10.70
C SER A 184 -7.48 2.65 -12.15
N ILE A 185 -6.94 3.85 -12.38
CA ILE A 185 -6.75 4.43 -13.71
C ILE A 185 -5.80 3.55 -14.55
N GLU A 186 -4.70 3.10 -13.98
CA GLU A 186 -3.72 2.27 -14.66
C GLU A 186 -4.30 0.88 -15.02
N ARG A 187 -4.98 0.21 -14.08
CA ARG A 187 -5.61 -1.10 -14.36
C ARG A 187 -6.71 -0.98 -15.41
N ARG A 188 -7.55 0.05 -15.33
CA ARG A 188 -8.52 0.35 -16.39
C ARG A 188 -7.82 0.52 -17.74
N THR A 189 -6.77 1.33 -17.80
CA THR A 189 -6.03 1.58 -19.05
C THR A 189 -5.43 0.29 -19.61
N GLY A 190 -4.90 -0.61 -18.76
CA GLY A 190 -4.40 -1.92 -19.18
C GLY A 190 -5.50 -2.80 -19.77
N PHE A 191 -6.68 -2.84 -19.16
CA PHE A 191 -7.85 -3.55 -19.70
C PHE A 191 -8.33 -2.98 -21.03
N GLU A 192 -8.39 -1.64 -21.17
CA GLU A 192 -8.74 -0.98 -22.43
C GLU A 192 -7.73 -1.31 -23.55
N GLN A 193 -6.44 -1.41 -23.20
CA GLN A 193 -5.39 -1.82 -24.14
C GLN A 193 -5.56 -3.28 -24.58
N ALA A 194 -5.81 -4.20 -23.66
CA ALA A 194 -6.11 -5.60 -23.96
C ALA A 194 -7.34 -5.74 -24.87
N ALA A 195 -8.41 -5.05 -24.51
CA ALA A 195 -9.64 -5.00 -25.30
C ALA A 195 -9.40 -4.48 -26.73
N LYS A 196 -8.66 -3.39 -26.86
CA LYS A 196 -8.32 -2.79 -28.15
C LYS A 196 -7.48 -3.74 -29.02
N LYS A 197 -6.47 -4.39 -28.46
CA LYS A 197 -5.60 -5.35 -29.17
C LYS A 197 -6.40 -6.53 -29.70
N ALA A 198 -7.34 -7.04 -28.90
CA ALA A 198 -8.23 -8.15 -29.26
C ALA A 198 -9.48 -7.71 -30.05
N ARG A 199 -9.63 -6.42 -30.34
CA ARG A 199 -10.80 -5.84 -31.03
C ARG A 199 -12.12 -6.10 -30.34
N MET A 200 -12.14 -6.10 -29.00
CA MET A 200 -13.36 -6.22 -28.19
C MET A 200 -14.16 -4.90 -28.19
N SER A 201 -15.45 -5.00 -27.94
CA SER A 201 -16.34 -3.85 -27.72
C SER A 201 -16.48 -3.59 -26.22
N VAL A 202 -15.79 -2.58 -25.68
CA VAL A 202 -15.99 -2.13 -24.30
C VAL A 202 -17.31 -1.37 -24.23
N VAL A 203 -18.38 -2.02 -23.74
CA VAL A 203 -19.74 -1.45 -23.73
C VAL A 203 -20.00 -0.56 -22.52
N THR A 204 -19.28 -0.76 -21.43
CA THR A 204 -19.38 0.08 -20.23
C THR A 204 -18.12 -0.04 -19.35
N ILE A 205 -17.83 1.04 -18.62
CA ILE A 205 -16.83 1.10 -17.55
C ILE A 205 -17.55 1.67 -16.33
N GLN A 206 -17.57 0.93 -15.22
CA GLN A 206 -18.24 1.37 -13.99
C GLN A 206 -17.39 1.10 -12.76
N SER A 207 -17.50 1.98 -11.74
CA SER A 207 -16.76 1.82 -10.51
C SER A 207 -17.47 0.88 -9.53
N GLY A 208 -16.72 -0.14 -9.08
CA GLY A 208 -17.07 -0.98 -7.94
C GLY A 208 -16.40 -0.52 -6.65
N ASP A 209 -15.62 0.59 -6.66
CA ASP A 209 -14.93 1.18 -5.49
C ASP A 209 -14.10 0.17 -4.69
N TRP A 210 -13.54 -0.85 -5.34
CA TRP A 210 -12.80 -1.98 -4.71
C TRP A 210 -13.67 -2.88 -3.81
N ASP A 211 -15.00 -2.65 -3.78
CA ASP A 211 -15.94 -3.31 -2.87
C ASP A 211 -16.73 -4.41 -3.56
N GLN A 212 -16.77 -5.59 -2.94
CA GLN A 212 -17.45 -6.77 -3.47
C GLN A 212 -18.96 -6.56 -3.60
N THR A 213 -19.61 -5.95 -2.61
CA THR A 213 -21.07 -5.76 -2.60
C THR A 213 -21.49 -4.74 -3.64
N LYS A 214 -20.75 -3.63 -3.75
CA LYS A 214 -20.98 -2.63 -4.78
C LYS A 214 -20.78 -3.20 -6.17
N ALA A 215 -19.71 -3.96 -6.38
CA ALA A 215 -19.45 -4.63 -7.65
C ALA A 215 -20.57 -5.59 -8.06
N ALA A 216 -21.12 -6.36 -7.11
CA ALA A 216 -22.27 -7.22 -7.38
C ALA A 216 -23.51 -6.41 -7.83
N GLN A 217 -23.81 -5.29 -7.16
CA GLN A 217 -24.92 -4.41 -7.52
C GLN A 217 -24.74 -3.78 -8.91
N VAL A 218 -23.54 -3.27 -9.18
CA VAL A 218 -23.17 -2.69 -10.47
C VAL A 218 -23.27 -3.73 -11.58
N THR A 219 -22.75 -4.94 -11.35
CA THR A 219 -22.79 -6.04 -12.31
C THR A 219 -24.22 -6.45 -12.64
N ALA A 220 -25.10 -6.55 -11.65
CA ALA A 220 -26.52 -6.86 -11.91
C ALA A 220 -27.17 -5.84 -12.86
N GLY A 221 -26.83 -4.55 -12.71
CA GLY A 221 -27.26 -3.50 -13.64
C GLY A 221 -26.67 -3.66 -15.04
N ILE A 222 -25.40 -4.00 -15.15
CA ILE A 222 -24.70 -4.25 -16.42
C ILE A 222 -25.33 -5.42 -17.16
N LEU A 223 -25.59 -6.55 -16.48
CA LEU A 223 -26.20 -7.73 -17.06
C LEU A 223 -27.60 -7.46 -17.62
N SER A 224 -28.37 -6.62 -16.93
CA SER A 224 -29.71 -6.20 -17.41
C SER A 224 -29.66 -5.32 -18.66
N GLN A 225 -28.63 -4.47 -18.75
CA GLN A 225 -28.46 -3.52 -19.85
C GLN A 225 -27.79 -4.15 -21.07
N PHE A 226 -26.87 -5.10 -20.85
CA PHE A 226 -26.07 -5.73 -21.92
C PHE A 226 -26.24 -7.25 -21.90
N PRO A 227 -27.35 -7.81 -22.41
CA PRO A 227 -27.62 -9.25 -22.38
C PRO A 227 -26.63 -10.09 -23.21
N GLU A 228 -25.90 -9.44 -24.15
CA GLU A 228 -24.86 -10.08 -24.96
C GLU A 228 -23.47 -9.96 -24.39
N LEU A 229 -23.31 -9.54 -23.09
CA LEU A 229 -22.02 -9.41 -22.45
C LEU A 229 -21.26 -10.74 -22.46
N ALA A 230 -19.99 -10.71 -22.84
CA ALA A 230 -19.14 -11.88 -22.95
C ALA A 230 -18.06 -11.95 -21.86
N ALA A 231 -17.62 -10.80 -21.33
CA ALA A 231 -16.63 -10.79 -20.25
C ALA A 231 -16.77 -9.56 -19.33
N ILE A 232 -16.28 -9.72 -18.10
CA ILE A 232 -16.11 -8.67 -17.10
C ILE A 232 -14.67 -8.67 -16.65
N LEU A 233 -13.97 -7.55 -16.83
CA LEU A 233 -12.61 -7.34 -16.35
C LEU A 233 -12.66 -6.49 -15.08
N ALA A 234 -12.41 -7.09 -13.94
CA ALA A 234 -12.49 -6.43 -12.64
C ALA A 234 -11.10 -6.01 -12.16
N ALA A 235 -10.96 -4.75 -11.77
CA ALA A 235 -9.68 -4.18 -11.37
C ALA A 235 -9.17 -4.70 -10.00
N ASN A 236 -9.95 -5.50 -9.26
CA ASN A 236 -9.48 -6.33 -8.16
C ASN A 236 -10.35 -7.58 -7.94
N ASP A 237 -9.86 -8.52 -7.15
CA ASP A 237 -10.52 -9.81 -6.91
C ASP A 237 -11.81 -9.67 -6.09
N ASN A 238 -11.90 -8.74 -5.14
CA ASN A 238 -13.15 -8.49 -4.43
C ASN A 238 -14.29 -8.11 -5.40
N MET A 239 -13.99 -7.27 -6.39
CA MET A 239 -14.96 -6.91 -7.41
C MET A 239 -15.24 -8.07 -8.37
N ALA A 240 -14.24 -8.91 -8.69
CA ALA A 240 -14.41 -10.11 -9.49
C ALA A 240 -15.34 -11.11 -8.79
N ILE A 241 -15.18 -11.33 -7.48
CA ILE A 241 -16.08 -12.17 -6.65
C ILE A 241 -17.51 -11.59 -6.64
N GLY A 242 -17.63 -10.28 -6.49
CA GLY A 242 -18.93 -9.59 -6.58
C GLY A 242 -19.60 -9.81 -7.94
N ALA A 243 -18.85 -9.66 -9.03
CA ALA A 243 -19.32 -9.90 -10.39
C ALA A 243 -19.75 -11.36 -10.58
N ALA A 244 -18.93 -12.33 -10.13
CA ALA A 244 -19.24 -13.75 -10.18
C ALA A 244 -20.55 -14.08 -9.45
N SER A 245 -20.77 -13.50 -8.28
CA SER A 245 -21.99 -13.66 -7.51
C SER A 245 -23.22 -13.14 -8.27
N ALA A 246 -23.13 -11.98 -8.91
CA ALA A 246 -24.23 -11.40 -9.68
C ALA A 246 -24.54 -12.21 -10.95
N VAL A 247 -23.51 -12.69 -11.65
CA VAL A 247 -23.68 -13.57 -12.83
C VAL A 247 -24.37 -14.88 -12.42
N GLY A 248 -23.94 -15.51 -11.31
CA GLY A 248 -24.55 -16.72 -10.78
C GLY A 248 -26.02 -16.53 -10.40
N MET A 249 -26.38 -15.41 -9.76
CA MET A 249 -27.77 -15.09 -9.40
C MET A 249 -28.66 -14.78 -10.61
N ALA A 250 -28.09 -14.22 -11.66
CA ALA A 250 -28.84 -13.91 -12.89
C ALA A 250 -29.28 -15.17 -13.66
N GLY A 251 -28.72 -16.34 -13.34
CA GLY A 251 -29.10 -17.61 -13.99
C GLY A 251 -28.90 -17.61 -15.49
N GLN A 252 -27.96 -16.84 -16.00
CA GLN A 252 -27.72 -16.68 -17.43
C GLN A 252 -27.21 -17.99 -18.02
N ASN A 253 -27.85 -18.43 -19.11
CA ASN A 253 -27.46 -19.62 -19.90
C ASN A 253 -26.15 -19.39 -20.69
N LYS A 254 -25.56 -18.21 -20.62
CA LYS A 254 -24.35 -17.81 -21.34
C LYS A 254 -23.18 -17.69 -20.34
N GLU A 255 -22.11 -18.32 -20.68
CA GLU A 255 -20.87 -18.22 -19.94
C GLU A 255 -20.27 -16.80 -20.12
N ILE A 256 -20.11 -16.07 -19.02
CA ILE A 256 -19.46 -14.76 -18.97
C ILE A 256 -18.10 -14.95 -18.32
N LEU A 257 -17.03 -14.64 -19.05
CA LEU A 257 -15.68 -14.73 -18.55
C LEU A 257 -15.41 -13.60 -17.53
N ILE A 258 -14.85 -13.93 -16.39
CA ILE A 258 -14.53 -12.95 -15.35
C ILE A 258 -13.04 -13.05 -15.05
N ALA A 259 -12.34 -11.90 -15.01
CA ALA A 259 -10.96 -11.81 -14.57
C ALA A 259 -10.82 -10.83 -13.41
N GLY A 260 -9.86 -11.09 -12.52
CA GLY A 260 -9.56 -10.28 -11.35
C GLY A 260 -8.14 -9.73 -11.33
N PHE A 261 -7.73 -9.23 -10.16
CA PHE A 261 -6.40 -8.74 -9.84
C PHE A 261 -6.22 -8.82 -8.33
N ASP A 262 -5.07 -9.23 -7.80
CA ASP A 262 -4.59 -9.28 -6.41
C ASP A 262 -4.18 -10.70 -5.96
N ASN A 263 -4.76 -11.76 -6.52
CA ASN A 263 -4.56 -13.16 -6.12
C ASN A 263 -4.87 -13.40 -4.62
N ILE A 264 -6.04 -12.93 -4.14
CA ILE A 264 -6.48 -13.24 -2.78
C ILE A 264 -6.94 -14.71 -2.67
N GLU A 265 -6.84 -15.31 -1.47
CA GLU A 265 -7.18 -16.72 -1.27
C GLU A 265 -8.63 -17.03 -1.68
N ALA A 266 -9.56 -16.11 -1.40
CA ALA A 266 -10.98 -16.26 -1.75
C ALA A 266 -11.27 -16.41 -3.26
N ILE A 267 -10.37 -15.96 -4.16
CA ILE A 267 -10.55 -16.11 -5.60
C ILE A 267 -10.18 -17.49 -6.13
N HIS A 268 -9.32 -18.26 -5.41
CA HIS A 268 -8.76 -19.50 -5.89
C HIS A 268 -9.84 -20.56 -6.21
N GLU A 269 -10.85 -20.73 -5.33
CA GLU A 269 -11.95 -21.65 -5.59
C GLU A 269 -12.72 -21.29 -6.86
N LEU A 270 -12.92 -19.98 -7.12
CA LEU A 270 -13.61 -19.52 -8.31
C LEU A 270 -12.79 -19.72 -9.59
N ILE A 271 -11.46 -19.68 -9.50
CA ILE A 271 -10.58 -20.01 -10.62
C ILE A 271 -10.58 -21.52 -10.85
N LEU A 272 -10.46 -22.34 -9.79
CA LEU A 272 -10.46 -23.81 -9.91
C LEU A 272 -11.76 -24.36 -10.46
N ASN A 273 -12.91 -23.78 -10.15
CA ASN A 273 -14.22 -24.19 -10.68
C ASN A 273 -14.58 -23.52 -12.03
N GLY A 274 -13.77 -22.55 -12.50
CA GLY A 274 -13.92 -21.87 -13.79
C GLY A 274 -14.91 -20.70 -13.81
N THR A 275 -15.41 -20.28 -12.67
CA THR A 275 -16.25 -19.08 -12.55
C THR A 275 -15.44 -17.81 -12.83
N VAL A 276 -14.19 -17.76 -12.38
CA VAL A 276 -13.18 -16.76 -12.72
C VAL A 276 -12.09 -17.45 -13.52
N ILE A 277 -11.63 -16.84 -14.60
CA ILE A 277 -10.64 -17.48 -15.46
C ILE A 277 -9.19 -17.23 -15.06
N GLY A 278 -8.94 -16.19 -14.28
CA GLY A 278 -7.63 -15.84 -13.77
C GLY A 278 -7.59 -14.51 -13.06
N THR A 279 -6.48 -14.30 -12.37
CA THR A 279 -6.15 -13.07 -11.65
C THR A 279 -4.66 -12.75 -11.84
N VAL A 280 -4.20 -11.62 -11.34
CA VAL A 280 -2.77 -11.27 -11.28
C VAL A 280 -2.32 -11.23 -9.83
N ASP A 281 -1.29 -11.98 -9.51
CA ASP A 281 -0.57 -11.83 -8.25
C ASP A 281 0.38 -10.65 -8.32
N GLN A 282 0.22 -9.71 -7.41
CA GLN A 282 1.15 -8.61 -7.17
C GLN A 282 1.97 -8.83 -5.89
N PHE A 283 1.92 -10.02 -5.32
CA PHE A 283 2.65 -10.44 -4.11
C PHE A 283 2.38 -9.52 -2.92
N GLY A 284 1.10 -9.38 -2.55
CA GLY A 284 0.65 -8.48 -1.49
C GLY A 284 1.36 -8.71 -0.16
N ASP A 285 1.61 -9.97 0.21
CA ASP A 285 2.37 -10.37 1.40
C ASP A 285 3.82 -9.86 1.40
N LYS A 286 4.43 -9.69 0.22
CA LYS A 286 5.80 -9.20 0.04
C LYS A 286 5.87 -7.69 -0.18
N LEU A 287 4.79 -7.08 -0.67
CA LEU A 287 4.80 -5.67 -1.05
C LEU A 287 5.12 -4.73 0.13
N ALA A 288 4.51 -4.98 1.30
CA ALA A 288 4.86 -4.24 2.51
C ALA A 288 6.30 -4.52 2.96
N VAL A 289 6.77 -5.77 2.82
CA VAL A 289 8.17 -6.15 3.15
C VAL A 289 9.15 -5.36 2.29
N PHE A 290 8.93 -5.29 0.97
CA PHE A 290 9.76 -4.48 0.08
C PHE A 290 9.80 -3.00 0.49
N GLY A 291 8.64 -2.43 0.87
CA GLY A 291 8.57 -1.05 1.37
C GLY A 291 9.33 -0.86 2.69
N ILE A 292 9.22 -1.83 3.62
CA ILE A 292 9.92 -1.80 4.92
C ILE A 292 11.43 -1.92 4.73
N GLU A 293 11.91 -2.89 3.94
CA GLU A 293 13.32 -3.05 3.65
C GLU A 293 13.91 -1.81 3.00
N TYR A 294 13.14 -1.20 2.09
CA TYR A 294 13.54 0.05 1.43
C TYR A 294 13.60 1.24 2.40
N ALA A 295 12.67 1.31 3.36
CA ALA A 295 12.70 2.31 4.42
C ALA A 295 13.95 2.16 5.32
N ILE A 296 14.30 0.93 5.70
CA ILE A 296 15.51 0.62 6.46
C ILE A 296 16.76 1.05 5.68
N GLU A 297 16.81 0.74 4.39
CA GLU A 297 17.91 1.15 3.51
C GLU A 297 18.01 2.67 3.43
N ALA A 298 16.89 3.38 3.22
CA ALA A 298 16.84 4.84 3.15
C ALA A 298 17.35 5.50 4.44
N LEU A 299 16.91 4.98 5.60
CA LEU A 299 17.37 5.47 6.91
C LEU A 299 18.86 5.28 7.13
N SER A 300 19.43 4.16 6.64
CA SER A 300 20.85 3.83 6.80
C SER A 300 21.76 4.64 5.88
N GLN A 301 21.35 4.84 4.61
CA GLN A 301 22.20 5.42 3.58
C GLN A 301 22.06 6.95 3.46
N LYS A 302 20.99 7.56 4.00
CA LYS A 302 20.66 9.00 3.86
C LYS A 302 20.74 9.50 2.39
N LYS A 303 20.41 8.61 1.45
CA LYS A 303 20.50 8.87 0.02
C LYS A 303 19.10 8.99 -0.56
N ALA A 304 18.91 9.88 -1.56
CA ALA A 304 17.67 9.94 -2.32
C ALA A 304 17.38 8.54 -2.91
N GLN A 305 16.15 8.10 -2.76
CA GLN A 305 15.70 6.78 -3.19
C GLN A 305 14.91 6.93 -4.49
N GLU A 306 15.05 5.96 -5.39
CA GLU A 306 14.34 5.91 -6.67
C GLU A 306 13.15 4.95 -6.58
N ASP A 307 12.21 5.06 -7.53
CA ASP A 307 11.12 4.10 -7.68
C ASP A 307 11.67 2.69 -7.93
N LYS A 308 10.96 1.68 -7.40
CA LYS A 308 11.30 0.27 -7.59
C LYS A 308 10.08 -0.51 -8.02
N GLU A 309 10.16 -1.11 -9.19
CA GLU A 309 9.10 -1.99 -9.68
C GLU A 309 9.18 -3.37 -9.02
N THR A 310 8.00 -3.90 -8.63
CA THR A 310 7.86 -5.24 -8.05
C THR A 310 7.29 -6.22 -9.05
N PRO A 311 7.53 -7.55 -8.89
CA PRO A 311 7.08 -8.55 -9.84
C PRO A 311 5.55 -8.68 -9.90
N LEU A 312 5.09 -9.25 -11.03
CA LEU A 312 3.71 -9.65 -11.29
C LEU A 312 3.68 -11.09 -11.81
N GLN A 313 2.62 -11.82 -11.52
CA GLN A 313 2.40 -13.16 -12.05
C GLN A 313 0.93 -13.36 -12.44
N LEU A 314 0.68 -13.86 -13.65
CA LEU A 314 -0.65 -14.33 -14.04
C LEU A 314 -0.96 -15.64 -13.31
N ILE A 315 -2.10 -15.68 -12.62
CA ILE A 315 -2.59 -16.87 -11.93
C ILE A 315 -3.82 -17.40 -12.66
N THR A 316 -3.71 -18.63 -13.11
CA THR A 316 -4.77 -19.37 -13.81
C THR A 316 -5.03 -20.69 -13.10
N ARG A 317 -6.06 -21.44 -13.52
CA ARG A 317 -6.33 -22.78 -12.99
C ARG A 317 -5.10 -23.69 -13.09
N GLU A 318 -4.41 -23.65 -14.23
CA GLU A 318 -3.23 -24.50 -14.46
C GLU A 318 -2.10 -24.21 -13.44
N ILE A 319 -1.90 -22.95 -13.10
CA ILE A 319 -0.91 -22.57 -12.07
C ILE A 319 -1.36 -23.07 -10.70
N LEU A 320 -2.63 -22.85 -10.30
CA LEU A 320 -3.14 -23.28 -8.99
C LEU A 320 -3.17 -24.81 -8.81
N GLU A 321 -3.31 -25.59 -9.89
CA GLU A 321 -3.28 -27.04 -9.85
C GLU A 321 -1.84 -27.60 -9.77
N SER A 322 -0.83 -26.78 -10.07
CA SER A 322 0.59 -27.18 -10.05
C SER A 322 1.31 -26.89 -8.73
N ASP A 323 0.75 -26.00 -7.88
CA ASP A 323 1.26 -25.64 -6.57
C ASP A 323 0.72 -26.59 -5.48
#